data_f88552fc16b545e78c6d754d69505e0a
#
_entry.id   f88552fc16b545e78c6d754d69505e0a
#
_cell.length_a   1.000
_cell.length_b   1.000
_cell.length_c   1.000
_cell.angle_alpha   90.00
_cell.angle_beta   90.00
_cell.angle_gamma   90.00
#
_symmetry.space_group_name_H-M   'P 1'
#
loop_
_entity.id
_entity.type
_entity.pdbx_description
1 polymer ?
#
loop_
_entity_poly.entity_id
_entity_poly.type
_entity_poly.pdbx_seq_one_letter_code
_entity_poly.pdbx_strand_id
1 'polypeptide(L)'
;MNRKTAALAFAGASLFAITAAQAAEITVWCWDPNFNVAIMKEAGEIYAKTHPDFKLNVVDFAKVDLEQKLQTGLASGVADGMPDIVLIEDYGAQKYLQSFPDSFAPLSDKVDYSGFAPYKVALATLDDKVYSMPFDSGVTGFYYRKDLLSQAGFQPADLQDLTWDKYIEIAKVVEEKTGKKMLAYDPNDAGLTRIIMQSAGGWYFDKDGNLSIEGNTALKAALEVIQKIQTSKIFRPAAGWADWVGAFTGGEVASVTTGVWITGTVKSQPEQSGNWGIAPIPKLEIEGATHYSNLGGSSWYVLSASAAKDEAIDFLNEIYAKDVDFYQKILVDRGAVGSLLAAREGEAYKSSDPFFGGEPIWQTFSDWLSKVPSVNYGTFTNEVDSVVAAHQPELANGTSVDDVIKAIDEQAQTLVQ
;
A
#
# COMPACT_ATOMS: atom_id res chain seq x y z
N MET A 1 -36.31 89.59 -2.66
CA MET A 1 -35.51 88.70 -3.51
C MET A 1 -35.17 87.47 -2.71
N ASN A 2 -35.94 86.40 -2.87
CA ASN A 2 -35.76 85.12 -2.09
C ASN A 2 -34.99 84.10 -2.94
N ARG A 3 -33.84 83.70 -2.46
CA ARG A 3 -33.12 82.55 -3.01
C ARG A 3 -33.52 81.32 -2.21
N LYS A 4 -34.18 80.36 -2.84
CA LYS A 4 -34.45 79.03 -2.31
C LYS A 4 -33.23 78.10 -2.65
N THR A 5 -32.58 77.62 -1.62
CA THR A 5 -31.52 76.59 -1.75
C THR A 5 -32.19 75.23 -1.77
N ALA A 6 -32.05 74.47 -2.84
CA ALA A 6 -32.46 73.06 -2.92
C ALA A 6 -31.34 72.20 -2.44
N ALA A 7 -31.59 71.42 -1.41
CA ALA A 7 -30.63 70.33 -0.94
C ALA A 7 -30.92 69.06 -1.75
N LEU A 8 -29.93 68.62 -2.50
CA LEU A 8 -29.92 67.24 -3.11
C LEU A 8 -29.46 66.24 -2.06
N ALA A 9 -30.35 65.35 -1.70
CA ALA A 9 -29.97 64.14 -0.91
C ALA A 9 -29.40 63.04 -1.85
N PHE A 10 -28.13 62.74 -1.75
CA PHE A 10 -27.52 61.56 -2.38
C PHE A 10 -27.83 60.34 -1.53
N ALA A 11 -28.70 59.47 -1.97
CA ALA A 11 -28.90 58.14 -1.42
C ALA A 11 -27.79 57.24 -1.97
N GLY A 12 -26.75 56.97 -1.15
CA GLY A 12 -25.72 56.01 -1.48
C GLY A 12 -26.26 54.58 -1.34
N ALA A 13 -26.52 53.91 -2.46
CA ALA A 13 -26.76 52.47 -2.47
C ALA A 13 -25.41 51.75 -2.33
N SER A 14 -25.14 51.25 -1.14
CA SER A 14 -24.00 50.32 -0.92
C SER A 14 -24.36 48.99 -1.58
N LEU A 15 -23.80 48.74 -2.76
CA LEU A 15 -23.76 47.39 -3.35
C LEU A 15 -22.81 46.55 -2.47
N PHE A 16 -23.36 45.70 -1.64
CA PHE A 16 -22.62 44.57 -1.12
C PHE A 16 -22.37 43.63 -2.30
N ALA A 17 -21.17 43.66 -2.86
CA ALA A 17 -20.68 42.61 -3.72
C ALA A 17 -20.51 41.37 -2.85
N ILE A 18 -21.47 40.46 -2.93
CA ILE A 18 -21.30 39.08 -2.47
C ILE A 18 -20.28 38.49 -3.47
N THR A 19 -18.99 38.52 -3.11
CA THR A 19 -18.02 37.66 -3.77
C THR A 19 -18.44 36.24 -3.44
N ALA A 20 -19.11 35.59 -4.39
CA ALA A 20 -19.22 34.13 -4.34
C ALA A 20 -17.80 33.62 -4.21
N ALA A 21 -17.46 33.03 -3.07
CA ALA A 21 -16.23 32.30 -2.93
C ALA A 21 -16.26 31.21 -4.02
N GLN A 22 -15.44 31.37 -5.04
CA GLN A 22 -15.30 30.36 -6.07
C GLN A 22 -14.73 29.15 -5.35
N ALA A 23 -15.47 28.02 -5.37
CA ALA A 23 -14.98 26.78 -4.77
C ALA A 23 -13.58 26.52 -5.31
N ALA A 24 -12.64 26.30 -4.41
CA ALA A 24 -11.28 26.02 -4.77
C ALA A 24 -11.25 24.64 -5.45
N GLU A 25 -10.47 24.51 -6.52
CA GLU A 25 -10.22 23.20 -7.12
C GLU A 25 -9.21 22.47 -6.25
N ILE A 26 -9.59 21.29 -5.71
CA ILE A 26 -8.70 20.46 -4.92
C ILE A 26 -7.78 19.67 -5.86
N THR A 27 -6.48 19.86 -5.73
CA THR A 27 -5.46 19.11 -6.47
C THR A 27 -4.96 17.95 -5.65
N VAL A 28 -5.00 16.73 -6.25
CA VAL A 28 -4.53 15.48 -5.63
C VAL A 28 -3.38 14.91 -6.42
N TRP A 29 -2.29 14.54 -5.73
CA TRP A 29 -1.19 13.78 -6.33
C TRP A 29 -1.25 12.32 -5.91
N CYS A 30 -1.23 11.42 -6.89
CA CYS A 30 -1.16 9.97 -6.67
C CYS A 30 -0.54 9.28 -7.89
N TRP A 31 -0.48 7.97 -7.88
CA TRP A 31 0.08 7.13 -8.96
C TRP A 31 -0.91 6.02 -9.32
N ASP A 32 -0.59 5.22 -10.33
CA ASP A 32 -1.41 4.11 -10.83
C ASP A 32 -2.78 4.52 -11.38
N PRO A 33 -2.84 4.77 -12.71
CA PRO A 33 -4.04 5.22 -13.38
C PRO A 33 -5.23 4.25 -13.28
N ASN A 34 -4.97 2.96 -13.05
CA ASN A 34 -6.00 1.93 -12.98
C ASN A 34 -6.49 1.64 -11.55
N PHE A 35 -5.76 2.13 -10.55
CA PHE A 35 -6.07 1.89 -9.15
C PHE A 35 -6.38 3.20 -8.42
N ASN A 36 -5.42 3.81 -7.71
CA ASN A 36 -5.73 4.94 -6.83
C ASN A 36 -6.10 6.23 -7.56
N VAL A 37 -5.59 6.50 -8.77
CA VAL A 37 -6.04 7.63 -9.60
C VAL A 37 -7.51 7.46 -10.01
N ALA A 38 -7.90 6.28 -10.48
CA ALA A 38 -9.27 5.99 -10.86
C ALA A 38 -10.22 6.03 -9.65
N ILE A 39 -9.80 5.48 -8.51
CA ILE A 39 -10.57 5.47 -7.26
C ILE A 39 -10.76 6.90 -6.74
N MET A 40 -9.74 7.75 -6.76
CA MET A 40 -9.84 9.14 -6.32
C MET A 40 -10.77 9.95 -7.21
N LYS A 41 -10.73 9.76 -8.54
CA LYS A 41 -11.68 10.39 -9.47
C LYS A 41 -13.12 9.99 -9.18
N GLU A 42 -13.35 8.71 -8.94
CA GLU A 42 -14.67 8.18 -8.58
C GLU A 42 -15.16 8.75 -7.23
N ALA A 43 -14.29 8.83 -6.23
CA ALA A 43 -14.58 9.49 -4.96
C ALA A 43 -15.05 10.95 -5.18
N GLY A 44 -14.35 11.70 -6.03
CA GLY A 44 -14.72 13.07 -6.39
C GLY A 44 -16.07 13.15 -7.10
N GLU A 45 -16.37 12.23 -8.00
CA GLU A 45 -17.67 12.17 -8.69
C GLU A 45 -18.84 11.87 -7.72
N ILE A 46 -18.59 11.03 -6.70
CA ILE A 46 -19.60 10.73 -5.67
C ILE A 46 -19.83 11.96 -4.81
N TYR A 47 -18.78 12.59 -4.32
CA TYR A 47 -18.88 13.79 -3.46
C TYR A 47 -19.53 14.97 -4.17
N ALA A 48 -19.25 15.18 -5.46
CA ALA A 48 -19.83 16.24 -6.27
C ALA A 48 -21.37 16.15 -6.42
N LYS A 49 -21.98 14.98 -6.19
CA LYS A 49 -23.44 14.82 -6.24
C LYS A 49 -24.17 15.63 -5.16
N THR A 50 -23.52 15.78 -4.00
CA THR A 50 -24.04 16.56 -2.85
C THR A 50 -23.36 17.92 -2.73
N HIS A 51 -22.22 18.12 -3.41
CA HIS A 51 -21.39 19.33 -3.39
C HIS A 51 -21.18 19.84 -4.84
N PRO A 52 -22.18 20.47 -5.49
CA PRO A 52 -22.15 20.76 -6.92
C PRO A 52 -21.05 21.74 -7.35
N ASP A 53 -20.52 22.53 -6.42
CA ASP A 53 -19.41 23.45 -6.68
C ASP A 53 -18.04 22.82 -6.51
N PHE A 54 -17.96 21.59 -5.97
CA PHE A 54 -16.72 20.84 -5.76
C PHE A 54 -16.01 20.51 -7.07
N LYS A 55 -14.70 20.75 -7.12
CA LYS A 55 -13.85 20.41 -8.26
C LYS A 55 -12.62 19.67 -7.79
N LEU A 56 -12.31 18.58 -8.47
CA LEU A 56 -11.16 17.73 -8.18
C LEU A 56 -10.25 17.61 -9.41
N ASN A 57 -8.97 17.92 -9.23
CA ASN A 57 -7.92 17.73 -10.21
C ASN A 57 -6.97 16.61 -9.73
N VAL A 58 -7.09 15.43 -10.30
CA VAL A 58 -6.24 14.28 -9.96
C VAL A 58 -5.07 14.19 -10.93
N VAL A 59 -3.87 14.41 -10.43
CA VAL A 59 -2.62 14.37 -11.19
C VAL A 59 -1.97 13.01 -11.01
N ASP A 60 -1.78 12.29 -12.11
CA ASP A 60 -1.10 11.00 -12.18
C ASP A 60 0.41 11.20 -12.33
N PHE A 61 1.19 10.59 -11.45
CA PHE A 61 2.64 10.60 -11.49
C PHE A 61 3.19 9.17 -11.53
N ALA A 62 4.39 8.98 -12.05
CA ALA A 62 5.18 7.83 -11.64
C ALA A 62 5.52 7.97 -10.14
N LYS A 63 5.38 6.90 -9.36
CA LYS A 63 5.53 6.95 -7.89
C LYS A 63 6.83 7.62 -7.44
N VAL A 64 7.96 7.24 -8.07
CA VAL A 64 9.29 7.80 -7.75
C VAL A 64 9.34 9.32 -8.02
N ASP A 65 8.73 9.78 -9.11
CA ASP A 65 8.68 11.20 -9.47
C ASP A 65 7.81 11.99 -8.48
N LEU A 66 6.69 11.40 -8.03
CA LEU A 66 5.84 11.98 -6.99
C LEU A 66 6.61 12.16 -5.70
N GLU A 67 7.26 11.09 -5.21
CA GLU A 67 8.03 11.10 -3.97
C GLU A 67 9.15 12.14 -4.01
N GLN A 68 9.91 12.20 -5.09
CA GLN A 68 10.98 13.20 -5.29
C GLN A 68 10.43 14.63 -5.31
N LYS A 69 9.33 14.87 -6.02
CA LYS A 69 8.71 16.18 -6.12
C LYS A 69 8.11 16.62 -4.80
N LEU A 70 7.44 15.71 -4.08
CA LEU A 70 6.89 15.97 -2.75
C LEU A 70 8.01 16.36 -1.77
N GLN A 71 9.05 15.54 -1.68
CA GLN A 71 10.19 15.80 -0.79
C GLN A 71 10.86 17.13 -1.08
N THR A 72 11.10 17.44 -2.37
CA THR A 72 11.72 18.71 -2.78
C THR A 72 10.82 19.89 -2.44
N GLY A 73 9.51 19.79 -2.68
CA GLY A 73 8.54 20.83 -2.36
C GLY A 73 8.47 21.11 -0.86
N LEU A 74 8.34 20.06 -0.04
CA LEU A 74 8.31 20.17 1.43
C LEU A 74 9.61 20.77 1.98
N ALA A 75 10.77 20.34 1.50
CA ALA A 75 12.07 20.86 1.92
C ALA A 75 12.27 22.33 1.54
N SER A 76 11.69 22.79 0.44
CA SER A 76 11.78 24.20 0.03
C SER A 76 10.86 25.13 0.82
N GLY A 77 9.84 24.60 1.49
CA GLY A 77 8.81 25.38 2.18
C GLY A 77 7.90 26.20 1.25
N VAL A 78 7.95 25.94 -0.08
CA VAL A 78 7.14 26.65 -1.08
C VAL A 78 5.84 25.89 -1.29
N ALA A 79 4.72 26.56 -1.00
CA ALA A 79 3.38 25.96 -1.18
C ALA A 79 2.92 25.99 -2.65
N ASP A 80 3.42 26.92 -3.46
CA ASP A 80 3.01 27.08 -4.85
C ASP A 80 3.38 25.84 -5.69
N GLY A 81 2.38 25.31 -6.40
CA GLY A 81 2.53 24.10 -7.21
C GLY A 81 2.54 22.80 -6.40
N MET A 82 2.32 22.85 -5.09
CA MET A 82 2.09 21.66 -4.26
C MET A 82 0.61 21.24 -4.32
N PRO A 83 0.29 19.97 -4.03
CA PRO A 83 -1.10 19.50 -4.01
C PRO A 83 -1.81 19.89 -2.71
N ASP A 84 -3.13 19.80 -2.69
CA ASP A 84 -3.93 19.87 -1.46
C ASP A 84 -3.92 18.52 -0.72
N ILE A 85 -4.02 17.44 -1.50
CA ILE A 85 -4.00 16.06 -1.01
C ILE A 85 -2.90 15.28 -1.74
N VAL A 86 -2.18 14.46 -1.01
CA VAL A 86 -1.17 13.55 -1.58
C VAL A 86 -1.35 12.14 -1.05
N LEU A 87 -1.17 11.15 -1.93
CA LEU A 87 -1.06 9.76 -1.54
C LEU A 87 0.36 9.46 -1.05
N ILE A 88 0.47 8.83 0.11
CA ILE A 88 1.76 8.34 0.64
C ILE A 88 1.60 6.87 0.99
N GLU A 89 2.55 6.06 0.51
CA GLU A 89 2.64 4.66 0.89
C GLU A 89 2.99 4.53 2.38
N ASP A 90 2.44 3.51 3.03
CA ASP A 90 2.55 3.29 4.46
C ASP A 90 4.01 3.30 4.98
N TYR A 91 4.95 2.78 4.18
CA TYR A 91 6.37 2.77 4.53
C TYR A 91 7.01 4.16 4.62
N GLY A 92 6.47 5.13 3.88
CA GLY A 92 6.97 6.50 3.86
C GLY A 92 6.34 7.42 4.91
N ALA A 93 5.27 6.99 5.58
CA ALA A 93 4.47 7.85 6.46
C ALA A 93 5.32 8.55 7.53
N GLN A 94 6.05 7.79 8.32
CA GLN A 94 6.87 8.33 9.41
C GLN A 94 8.02 9.21 8.92
N LYS A 95 8.63 8.88 7.78
CA LYS A 95 9.66 9.72 7.15
C LYS A 95 9.14 11.13 6.90
N TYR A 96 7.99 11.23 6.22
CA TYR A 96 7.43 12.53 5.89
C TYR A 96 6.97 13.32 7.13
N LEU A 97 6.31 12.66 8.08
CA LEU A 97 5.81 13.31 9.29
C LEU A 97 6.94 13.83 10.19
N GLN A 98 8.02 13.06 10.35
CA GLN A 98 9.13 13.43 11.22
C GLN A 98 10.13 14.38 10.54
N SER A 99 10.37 14.21 9.22
CA SER A 99 11.32 15.07 8.50
C SER A 99 10.75 16.44 8.13
N PHE A 100 9.42 16.54 8.01
CA PHE A 100 8.72 17.76 7.61
C PHE A 100 7.60 18.09 8.60
N PRO A 101 7.95 18.40 9.86
CA PRO A 101 6.97 18.74 10.89
C PRO A 101 6.11 19.92 10.43
N ASP A 102 4.84 19.92 10.80
CA ASP A 102 3.82 20.91 10.42
C ASP A 102 3.45 20.98 8.93
N SER A 103 4.04 20.15 8.07
CA SER A 103 3.71 20.13 6.64
C SER A 103 2.37 19.46 6.32
N PHE A 104 1.87 18.61 7.19
CA PHE A 104 0.61 17.91 7.05
C PHE A 104 -0.39 18.33 8.11
N ALA A 105 -1.66 18.44 7.73
CA ALA A 105 -2.74 18.76 8.64
C ALA A 105 -3.11 17.55 9.50
N PRO A 106 -3.22 17.70 10.83
CA PRO A 106 -3.80 16.64 11.66
C PRO A 106 -5.30 16.51 11.38
N LEU A 107 -5.78 15.26 11.29
CA LEU A 107 -7.17 14.95 11.02
C LEU A 107 -7.92 14.45 12.27
N SER A 108 -7.23 14.27 13.41
CA SER A 108 -7.75 13.66 14.63
C SER A 108 -9.05 14.28 15.15
N ASP A 109 -9.21 15.60 15.00
CA ASP A 109 -10.39 16.33 15.49
C ASP A 109 -11.60 16.23 14.53
N LYS A 110 -11.39 15.71 13.33
CA LYS A 110 -12.37 15.67 12.25
C LYS A 110 -12.82 14.25 11.88
N VAL A 111 -12.00 13.26 12.15
CA VAL A 111 -12.18 11.87 11.72
C VAL A 111 -12.29 10.93 12.92
N ASP A 112 -13.30 10.07 12.93
CA ASP A 112 -13.42 8.98 13.89
C ASP A 112 -12.58 7.78 13.41
N TYR A 113 -11.45 7.59 14.05
CA TYR A 113 -10.52 6.51 13.72
C TYR A 113 -10.88 5.15 14.31
N SER A 114 -11.88 5.07 15.21
CA SER A 114 -12.31 3.79 15.80
C SER A 114 -12.83 2.80 14.78
N GLY A 115 -13.27 3.30 13.61
CA GLY A 115 -13.75 2.51 12.48
C GLY A 115 -12.65 1.96 11.56
N PHE A 116 -11.37 2.27 11.80
CA PHE A 116 -10.27 1.86 10.91
C PHE A 116 -9.40 0.75 11.50
N ALA A 117 -8.66 0.06 10.63
CA ALA A 117 -7.68 -0.93 11.05
C ALA A 117 -6.60 -0.28 11.93
N PRO A 118 -6.38 -0.76 13.17
CA PRO A 118 -5.51 -0.06 14.14
C PRO A 118 -4.08 0.16 13.65
N TYR A 119 -3.50 -0.78 12.91
CA TYR A 119 -2.15 -0.63 12.38
C TYR A 119 -2.03 0.55 11.41
N LYS A 120 -3.06 0.79 10.58
CA LYS A 120 -3.09 1.93 9.63
C LYS A 120 -3.10 3.26 10.36
N VAL A 121 -3.87 3.34 11.44
CA VAL A 121 -3.91 4.55 12.28
C VAL A 121 -2.56 4.78 12.94
N ALA A 122 -1.95 3.74 13.50
CA ALA A 122 -0.65 3.83 14.16
C ALA A 122 0.47 4.33 13.23
N LEU A 123 0.48 3.90 11.96
CA LEU A 123 1.48 4.32 10.97
C LEU A 123 1.48 5.83 10.69
N ALA A 124 0.33 6.48 10.82
CA ALA A 124 0.16 7.91 10.56
C ALA A 124 0.01 8.75 11.83
N THR A 125 0.31 8.17 12.99
CA THR A 125 0.25 8.87 14.28
C THR A 125 1.64 9.41 14.66
N LEU A 126 1.68 10.71 14.99
CA LEU A 126 2.84 11.39 15.56
C LEU A 126 2.33 12.34 16.65
N ASP A 127 2.96 12.32 17.84
CA ASP A 127 2.60 13.16 18.99
C ASP A 127 1.09 13.13 19.30
N ASP A 128 0.50 11.92 19.39
CA ASP A 128 -0.92 11.67 19.67
C ASP A 128 -1.91 12.25 18.63
N LYS A 129 -1.42 12.69 17.47
CA LYS A 129 -2.24 13.18 16.36
C LYS A 129 -2.14 12.25 15.16
N VAL A 130 -3.26 12.02 14.50
CA VAL A 130 -3.32 11.25 13.26
C VAL A 130 -3.36 12.19 12.07
N TYR A 131 -2.51 11.96 11.08
CA TYR A 131 -2.28 12.88 9.96
C TYR A 131 -2.78 12.35 8.61
N SER A 132 -3.35 11.15 8.56
CA SER A 132 -3.85 10.61 7.31
C SER A 132 -5.30 10.17 7.36
N MET A 133 -5.91 10.09 6.18
CA MET A 133 -7.10 9.30 5.94
C MET A 133 -6.67 7.93 5.43
N PRO A 134 -6.82 6.84 6.23
CA PRO A 134 -6.48 5.49 5.80
C PRO A 134 -7.27 5.10 4.54
N PHE A 135 -6.59 4.55 3.55
CA PHE A 135 -7.22 4.18 2.29
C PHE A 135 -7.23 2.67 2.08
N ASP A 136 -6.20 2.13 1.44
CA ASP A 136 -6.10 0.71 1.13
C ASP A 136 -5.12 -0.04 2.04
N SER A 137 -5.13 -1.35 1.95
CA SER A 137 -4.20 -2.21 2.67
C SER A 137 -3.43 -3.11 1.71
N GLY A 138 -2.21 -3.46 2.11
CA GLY A 138 -1.34 -4.37 1.40
C GLY A 138 -1.32 -5.78 1.97
N VAL A 139 -2.41 -6.24 2.62
CA VAL A 139 -2.46 -7.62 3.17
C VAL A 139 -2.00 -8.62 2.11
N THR A 140 -1.09 -9.51 2.49
CA THR A 140 -0.46 -10.41 1.53
C THR A 140 -1.20 -11.74 1.40
N GLY A 141 -1.08 -12.33 0.20
CA GLY A 141 -1.57 -13.67 -0.08
C GLY A 141 -0.57 -14.46 -0.96
N PHE A 142 -0.66 -15.75 -0.85
CA PHE A 142 -0.04 -16.69 -1.77
C PHE A 142 -1.07 -17.06 -2.82
N TYR A 143 -0.99 -16.41 -4.00
CA TYR A 143 -1.81 -16.73 -5.17
C TYR A 143 -1.18 -17.91 -5.91
N TYR A 144 -1.95 -18.93 -6.22
CA TYR A 144 -1.41 -20.12 -6.86
C TYR A 144 -2.31 -20.66 -7.99
N ARG A 145 -1.70 -21.31 -8.96
CA ARG A 145 -2.35 -21.99 -10.08
C ARG A 145 -2.81 -23.37 -9.63
N LYS A 146 -4.13 -23.51 -9.41
CA LYS A 146 -4.77 -24.78 -9.01
C LYS A 146 -4.49 -25.91 -9.97
N ASP A 147 -4.54 -25.63 -11.27
CA ASP A 147 -4.27 -26.62 -12.32
C ASP A 147 -2.83 -27.15 -12.29
N LEU A 148 -1.84 -26.27 -12.15
CA LEU A 148 -0.42 -26.67 -12.08
C LEU A 148 -0.09 -27.44 -10.79
N LEU A 149 -0.64 -27.01 -9.65
CA LEU A 149 -0.46 -27.73 -8.39
C LEU A 149 -1.14 -29.09 -8.41
N SER A 150 -2.37 -29.17 -8.95
CA SER A 150 -3.07 -30.45 -9.13
C SER A 150 -2.31 -31.41 -10.03
N GLN A 151 -1.72 -30.92 -11.13
CA GLN A 151 -0.86 -31.74 -12.02
C GLN A 151 0.39 -32.24 -11.27
N ALA A 152 0.90 -31.47 -10.30
CA ALA A 152 2.00 -31.88 -9.45
C ALA A 152 1.56 -32.79 -8.27
N GLY A 153 0.26 -33.03 -8.11
CA GLY A 153 -0.29 -33.93 -7.09
C GLY A 153 -0.69 -33.24 -5.78
N PHE A 154 -0.72 -31.90 -5.74
CA PHE A 154 -1.08 -31.13 -4.56
C PHE A 154 -2.52 -30.61 -4.63
N GLN A 155 -3.14 -30.48 -3.47
CA GLN A 155 -4.50 -29.95 -3.29
C GLN A 155 -4.47 -28.63 -2.50
N PRO A 156 -5.51 -27.79 -2.59
CA PRO A 156 -5.59 -26.54 -1.82
C PRO A 156 -5.36 -26.71 -0.31
N ALA A 157 -5.76 -27.84 0.25
CA ALA A 157 -5.57 -28.14 1.67
C ALA A 157 -4.09 -28.28 2.08
N ASP A 158 -3.22 -28.68 1.16
CA ASP A 158 -1.78 -28.85 1.41
C ASP A 158 -1.06 -27.49 1.58
N LEU A 159 -1.74 -26.38 1.26
CA LEU A 159 -1.21 -25.03 1.24
C LEU A 159 -1.63 -24.18 2.45
N GLN A 160 -2.50 -24.69 3.32
CA GLN A 160 -3.11 -23.87 4.40
C GLN A 160 -2.19 -23.65 5.62
N ASP A 161 -1.27 -24.55 5.90
CA ASP A 161 -0.28 -24.43 6.99
C ASP A 161 1.13 -24.68 6.43
N LEU A 162 1.47 -23.89 5.41
CA LEU A 162 2.71 -24.09 4.65
C LEU A 162 3.89 -23.38 5.32
N THR A 163 5.01 -24.08 5.50
CA THR A 163 6.30 -23.46 5.84
C THR A 163 7.08 -23.09 4.58
N TRP A 164 8.05 -22.19 4.67
CA TRP A 164 8.90 -21.85 3.53
C TRP A 164 9.72 -23.05 3.04
N ASP A 165 10.16 -23.92 3.94
CA ASP A 165 10.89 -25.13 3.55
C ASP A 165 9.96 -26.08 2.77
N LYS A 166 8.73 -26.27 3.21
CA LYS A 166 7.75 -27.07 2.49
C LYS A 166 7.34 -26.45 1.15
N TYR A 167 7.23 -25.12 1.10
CA TYR A 167 7.01 -24.40 -0.17
C TYR A 167 8.10 -24.72 -1.21
N ILE A 168 9.37 -24.71 -0.79
CA ILE A 168 10.51 -25.05 -1.66
C ILE A 168 10.48 -26.50 -2.13
N GLU A 169 10.06 -27.42 -1.26
CA GLU A 169 9.86 -28.83 -1.65
C GLU A 169 8.77 -28.98 -2.71
N ILE A 170 7.60 -28.35 -2.48
CA ILE A 170 6.49 -28.34 -3.44
C ILE A 170 6.93 -27.71 -4.76
N ALA A 171 7.67 -26.62 -4.72
CA ALA A 171 8.18 -25.93 -5.89
C ALA A 171 9.02 -26.83 -6.81
N LYS A 172 9.89 -27.66 -6.24
CA LYS A 172 10.69 -28.64 -7.01
C LYS A 172 9.83 -29.69 -7.69
N VAL A 173 8.78 -30.17 -7.00
CA VAL A 173 7.85 -31.15 -7.58
C VAL A 173 7.01 -30.50 -8.67
N VAL A 174 6.54 -29.26 -8.47
CA VAL A 174 5.81 -28.50 -9.51
C VAL A 174 6.67 -28.37 -10.76
N GLU A 175 7.93 -27.98 -10.63
CA GLU A 175 8.84 -27.87 -11.78
C GLU A 175 9.04 -29.22 -12.47
N GLU A 176 9.28 -30.30 -11.72
CA GLU A 176 9.47 -31.66 -12.25
C GLU A 176 8.25 -32.12 -13.07
N LYS A 177 7.03 -31.88 -12.56
CA LYS A 177 5.80 -32.41 -13.15
C LYS A 177 5.22 -31.53 -14.24
N THR A 178 5.45 -30.21 -14.17
CA THR A 178 4.78 -29.25 -15.08
C THR A 178 5.76 -28.52 -16.00
N GLY A 179 7.05 -28.54 -15.71
CA GLY A 179 8.06 -27.73 -16.39
C GLY A 179 7.96 -26.21 -16.05
N LYS A 180 7.09 -25.82 -15.13
CA LYS A 180 6.91 -24.41 -14.71
C LYS A 180 7.63 -24.15 -13.41
N LYS A 181 8.24 -22.95 -13.31
CA LYS A 181 8.82 -22.48 -12.05
C LYS A 181 7.70 -22.12 -11.06
N MET A 182 8.04 -22.12 -9.76
CA MET A 182 7.07 -21.81 -8.72
C MET A 182 6.71 -20.33 -8.69
N LEU A 183 7.70 -19.44 -8.78
CA LEU A 183 7.52 -17.98 -8.71
C LEU A 183 8.40 -17.25 -9.72
N ALA A 184 8.05 -16.02 -10.04
CA ALA A 184 8.96 -15.04 -10.61
C ALA A 184 9.66 -14.30 -9.47
N TYR A 185 10.96 -14.07 -9.60
CA TYR A 185 11.76 -13.44 -8.55
C TYR A 185 12.81 -12.50 -9.16
N ASP A 186 12.80 -11.25 -8.72
CA ASP A 186 13.85 -10.27 -9.00
C ASP A 186 14.79 -10.22 -7.79
N PRO A 187 16.06 -10.65 -7.92
CA PRO A 187 16.99 -10.61 -6.79
C PRO A 187 17.35 -9.19 -6.33
N ASN A 188 17.04 -8.16 -7.11
CA ASN A 188 17.27 -6.76 -6.76
C ASN A 188 16.02 -6.07 -6.15
N ASP A 189 14.99 -6.85 -5.80
CA ASP A 189 13.80 -6.37 -5.11
C ASP A 189 13.66 -7.07 -3.75
N ALA A 190 13.59 -6.31 -2.66
CA ALA A 190 13.48 -6.84 -1.31
C ALA A 190 12.01 -7.09 -0.86
N GLY A 191 11.03 -6.97 -1.76
CA GLY A 191 9.62 -7.12 -1.43
C GLY A 191 9.28 -8.47 -0.77
N LEU A 192 9.82 -9.56 -1.29
CA LEU A 192 9.62 -10.87 -0.68
C LEU A 192 10.31 -10.98 0.69
N THR A 193 11.49 -10.40 0.86
CA THR A 193 12.19 -10.32 2.15
C THR A 193 11.35 -9.57 3.18
N ARG A 194 10.74 -8.44 2.81
CA ARG A 194 9.82 -7.66 3.67
C ARG A 194 8.60 -8.49 4.08
N ILE A 195 7.96 -9.18 3.13
CA ILE A 195 6.82 -10.04 3.41
C ILE A 195 7.19 -11.10 4.46
N ILE A 196 8.30 -11.79 4.25
CA ILE A 196 8.75 -12.88 5.14
C ILE A 196 9.10 -12.32 6.52
N MET A 197 9.87 -11.24 6.59
CA MET A 197 10.33 -10.62 7.84
C MET A 197 9.15 -10.09 8.67
N GLN A 198 8.21 -9.36 8.06
CA GLN A 198 7.05 -8.83 8.77
C GLN A 198 6.11 -9.93 9.27
N SER A 199 6.01 -11.07 8.59
CA SER A 199 5.20 -12.18 9.06
C SER A 199 5.64 -12.73 10.42
N ALA A 200 6.88 -12.46 10.81
CA ALA A 200 7.45 -12.79 12.13
C ALA A 200 7.50 -11.57 13.08
N GLY A 201 6.80 -10.49 12.77
CA GLY A 201 6.76 -9.27 13.59
C GLY A 201 8.08 -8.47 13.60
N GLY A 202 9.00 -8.74 12.66
CA GLY A 202 10.25 -8.02 12.52
C GLY A 202 10.22 -6.98 11.40
N TRP A 203 11.09 -5.98 11.52
CA TRP A 203 11.35 -4.98 10.51
C TRP A 203 12.79 -4.48 10.59
N TYR A 204 13.20 -3.57 9.72
CA TYR A 204 14.54 -2.96 9.72
C TYR A 204 14.79 -2.05 10.93
N PHE A 205 13.73 -1.67 11.63
CA PHE A 205 13.76 -0.85 12.83
C PHE A 205 13.07 -1.58 13.98
N ASP A 206 13.58 -1.34 15.20
CA ASP A 206 12.94 -1.85 16.42
C ASP A 206 11.67 -1.05 16.77
N LYS A 207 10.99 -1.44 17.85
CA LYS A 207 9.77 -0.77 18.31
C LYS A 207 9.97 0.71 18.66
N ASP A 208 11.19 1.10 19.00
CA ASP A 208 11.56 2.47 19.38
C ASP A 208 12.08 3.31 18.18
N GLY A 209 12.11 2.70 16.97
CA GLY A 209 12.53 3.34 15.73
C GLY A 209 14.04 3.34 15.49
N ASN A 210 14.81 2.60 16.28
CA ASN A 210 16.25 2.47 16.05
C ASN A 210 16.52 1.41 14.98
N LEU A 211 17.57 1.61 14.18
CA LEU A 211 18.01 0.63 13.20
C LEU A 211 18.29 -0.73 13.88
N SER A 212 17.74 -1.79 13.33
CA SER A 212 17.79 -3.15 13.87
C SER A 212 18.08 -4.15 12.74
N ILE A 213 19.33 -4.25 12.34
CA ILE A 213 19.81 -5.15 11.28
C ILE A 213 20.60 -6.29 11.90
N GLU A 214 21.74 -6.01 12.53
CA GLU A 214 22.52 -7.02 13.23
C GLU A 214 21.75 -7.55 14.46
N GLY A 215 21.67 -8.87 14.60
CA GLY A 215 20.88 -9.52 15.65
C GLY A 215 19.37 -9.61 15.39
N ASN A 216 18.87 -9.11 14.26
CA ASN A 216 17.46 -9.22 13.86
C ASN A 216 17.15 -10.64 13.39
N THR A 217 16.51 -11.42 14.25
CA THR A 217 16.19 -12.83 13.97
C THR A 217 15.19 -13.00 12.83
N ALA A 218 14.25 -12.09 12.66
CA ALA A 218 13.27 -12.13 11.58
C ALA A 218 13.92 -11.83 10.22
N LEU A 219 14.80 -10.82 10.14
CA LEU A 219 15.57 -10.51 8.94
C LEU A 219 16.50 -11.66 8.57
N LYS A 220 17.22 -12.23 9.55
CA LYS A 220 18.09 -13.37 9.32
C LYS A 220 17.33 -14.55 8.74
N ALA A 221 16.22 -14.94 9.36
CA ALA A 221 15.39 -16.03 8.88
C ALA A 221 14.80 -15.75 7.48
N ALA A 222 14.41 -14.50 7.20
CA ALA A 222 13.96 -14.10 5.86
C ALA A 222 15.07 -14.28 4.81
N LEU A 223 16.29 -13.81 5.09
CA LEU A 223 17.43 -13.95 4.17
C LEU A 223 17.86 -15.42 3.99
N GLU A 224 17.73 -16.27 5.02
CA GLU A 224 17.94 -17.72 4.88
C GLU A 224 16.94 -18.36 3.92
N VAL A 225 15.66 -17.94 3.95
CA VAL A 225 14.65 -18.37 2.97
C VAL A 225 15.01 -17.87 1.57
N ILE A 226 15.39 -16.61 1.43
CA ILE A 226 15.83 -16.04 0.14
C ILE A 226 17.03 -16.81 -0.42
N GLN A 227 18.02 -17.12 0.41
CA GLN A 227 19.15 -17.93 0.00
C GLN A 227 18.72 -19.32 -0.51
N LYS A 228 17.80 -19.99 0.19
CA LYS A 228 17.24 -21.27 -0.23
C LYS A 228 16.51 -21.16 -1.57
N ILE A 229 15.71 -20.11 -1.78
CA ILE A 229 15.01 -19.85 -3.05
C ILE A 229 16.03 -19.66 -4.18
N GLN A 230 17.04 -18.81 -3.99
CA GLN A 230 18.05 -18.52 -4.99
C GLN A 230 18.90 -19.75 -5.35
N THR A 231 19.36 -20.49 -4.35
CA THR A 231 20.22 -21.65 -4.57
C THR A 231 19.49 -22.87 -5.12
N SER A 232 18.20 -23.06 -4.77
CA SER A 232 17.37 -24.16 -5.31
C SER A 232 16.84 -23.89 -6.72
N LYS A 233 16.94 -22.65 -7.21
CA LYS A 233 16.54 -22.24 -8.58
C LYS A 233 15.08 -22.55 -8.93
N ILE A 234 14.20 -22.54 -7.94
CA ILE A 234 12.75 -22.79 -8.11
C ILE A 234 12.00 -21.62 -8.75
N PHE A 235 12.69 -20.55 -9.12
CA PHE A 235 12.14 -19.34 -9.66
C PHE A 235 12.53 -19.11 -11.12
N ARG A 236 11.68 -18.35 -11.82
CA ARG A 236 11.98 -17.68 -13.07
C ARG A 236 12.58 -16.32 -12.74
N PRO A 237 13.82 -16.01 -13.20
CA PRO A 237 14.38 -14.66 -13.02
C PRO A 237 13.47 -13.60 -13.65
N ALA A 238 13.30 -12.49 -12.94
CA ALA A 238 12.58 -11.32 -13.43
C ALA A 238 13.47 -10.09 -13.29
N ALA A 239 13.30 -9.14 -14.20
CA ALA A 239 13.99 -7.86 -14.19
C ALA A 239 12.97 -6.73 -14.14
N GLY A 240 12.67 -6.27 -12.92
CA GLY A 240 11.71 -5.21 -12.66
C GLY A 240 10.25 -5.61 -12.84
N TRP A 241 9.38 -4.63 -12.59
CA TRP A 241 7.93 -4.81 -12.48
C TRP A 241 7.26 -5.46 -13.69
N ALA A 242 7.52 -4.96 -14.90
CA ALA A 242 6.83 -5.42 -16.11
C ALA A 242 7.14 -6.89 -16.43
N ASP A 243 8.39 -7.32 -16.25
CA ASP A 243 8.81 -8.69 -16.49
C ASP A 243 8.28 -9.63 -15.40
N TRP A 244 8.27 -9.18 -14.14
CA TRP A 244 7.69 -9.90 -13.02
C TRP A 244 6.17 -10.14 -13.23
N VAL A 245 5.41 -9.10 -13.60
CA VAL A 245 3.98 -9.21 -13.94
C VAL A 245 3.75 -10.14 -15.12
N GLY A 246 4.56 -9.98 -16.18
CA GLY A 246 4.48 -10.82 -17.39
C GLY A 246 4.63 -12.31 -17.11
N ALA A 247 5.43 -12.68 -16.11
CA ALA A 247 5.67 -14.08 -15.78
C ALA A 247 4.41 -14.82 -15.27
N PHE A 248 3.62 -14.24 -14.38
CA PHE A 248 2.42 -14.90 -13.88
C PHE A 248 1.20 -14.69 -14.79
N THR A 249 1.05 -13.51 -15.40
CA THR A 249 -0.01 -13.29 -16.39
C THR A 249 0.21 -14.12 -17.65
N GLY A 250 1.44 -14.33 -18.09
CA GLY A 250 1.81 -15.23 -19.19
C GLY A 250 1.77 -16.72 -18.84
N GLY A 251 1.46 -17.10 -17.58
CA GLY A 251 1.41 -18.50 -17.15
C GLY A 251 2.77 -19.21 -17.13
N GLU A 252 3.86 -18.48 -16.97
CA GLU A 252 5.21 -19.04 -16.91
C GLU A 252 5.57 -19.58 -15.51
N VAL A 253 4.85 -19.13 -14.47
CA VAL A 253 5.04 -19.53 -13.08
C VAL A 253 3.75 -20.02 -12.45
N ALA A 254 3.87 -20.83 -11.40
CA ALA A 254 2.75 -21.46 -10.72
C ALA A 254 2.17 -20.59 -9.59
N SER A 255 2.86 -19.54 -9.17
CA SER A 255 2.37 -18.71 -8.06
C SER A 255 2.96 -17.30 -8.07
N VAL A 256 2.33 -16.44 -7.27
CA VAL A 256 2.82 -15.12 -6.89
C VAL A 256 2.48 -14.86 -5.42
N THR A 257 3.46 -14.40 -4.64
CA THR A 257 3.29 -14.03 -3.23
C THR A 257 3.48 -12.53 -3.10
N THR A 258 2.40 -11.79 -2.81
CA THR A 258 2.43 -10.33 -2.77
C THR A 258 1.17 -9.76 -2.11
N GLY A 259 1.01 -8.44 -2.10
CA GLY A 259 -0.17 -7.75 -1.56
C GLY A 259 -1.43 -7.97 -2.38
N VAL A 260 -2.58 -7.83 -1.73
CA VAL A 260 -3.91 -8.05 -2.31
C VAL A 260 -4.22 -7.17 -3.53
N TRP A 261 -3.56 -6.02 -3.64
CA TRP A 261 -3.70 -5.08 -4.77
C TRP A 261 -3.34 -5.70 -6.13
N ILE A 262 -2.59 -6.82 -6.16
CA ILE A 262 -2.26 -7.53 -7.40
C ILE A 262 -3.47 -8.27 -8.03
N THR A 263 -4.55 -8.44 -7.27
CA THR A 263 -5.70 -9.25 -7.69
C THR A 263 -6.27 -8.83 -9.05
N GLY A 264 -6.37 -7.52 -9.29
CA GLY A 264 -6.83 -7.00 -10.60
C GLY A 264 -5.93 -7.42 -11.75
N THR A 265 -4.61 -7.41 -11.54
CA THR A 265 -3.63 -7.85 -12.52
C THR A 265 -3.68 -9.36 -12.75
N VAL A 266 -3.84 -10.17 -11.69
CA VAL A 266 -4.05 -11.62 -11.81
C VAL A 266 -5.31 -11.91 -12.65
N LYS A 267 -6.39 -11.16 -12.45
CA LYS A 267 -7.65 -11.30 -13.18
C LYS A 267 -7.61 -10.75 -14.62
N SER A 268 -6.53 -10.09 -15.03
CA SER A 268 -6.43 -9.49 -16.37
C SER A 268 -6.39 -10.49 -17.52
N GLN A 269 -6.24 -11.80 -17.22
CA GLN A 269 -6.20 -12.89 -18.21
C GLN A 269 -7.44 -13.78 -18.05
N PRO A 270 -8.54 -13.49 -18.76
CA PRO A 270 -9.82 -14.20 -18.60
C PRO A 270 -9.73 -15.71 -18.83
N GLU A 271 -8.80 -16.15 -19.69
CA GLU A 271 -8.56 -17.57 -20.00
C GLU A 271 -7.99 -18.36 -18.81
N GLN A 272 -7.46 -17.67 -17.79
CA GLN A 272 -6.99 -18.28 -16.55
C GLN A 272 -8.09 -18.35 -15.47
N SER A 273 -9.30 -17.89 -15.77
CA SER A 273 -10.42 -17.92 -14.85
C SER A 273 -10.70 -19.35 -14.36
N GLY A 274 -10.95 -19.49 -13.05
CA GLY A 274 -11.15 -20.78 -12.38
C GLY A 274 -9.86 -21.51 -12.00
N ASN A 275 -8.72 -21.12 -12.58
CA ASN A 275 -7.43 -21.79 -12.34
C ASN A 275 -6.60 -21.19 -11.20
N TRP A 276 -7.02 -20.05 -10.64
CA TRP A 276 -6.33 -19.44 -9.52
C TRP A 276 -7.01 -19.74 -8.19
N GLY A 277 -6.22 -19.84 -7.13
CA GLY A 277 -6.64 -19.90 -5.75
C GLY A 277 -5.75 -19.01 -4.89
N ILE A 278 -6.16 -18.77 -3.65
CA ILE A 278 -5.38 -18.07 -2.64
C ILE A 278 -5.18 -18.95 -1.41
N ALA A 279 -4.01 -18.80 -0.79
CA ALA A 279 -3.70 -19.39 0.51
C ALA A 279 -2.97 -18.36 1.38
N PRO A 280 -2.91 -18.55 2.70
CA PRO A 280 -2.02 -17.77 3.54
C PRO A 280 -0.57 -17.94 3.06
N ILE A 281 0.27 -16.91 3.28
CA ILE A 281 1.68 -17.01 2.89
C ILE A 281 2.38 -18.11 3.71
N PRO A 282 3.44 -18.75 3.18
CA PRO A 282 4.24 -19.67 4.00
C PRO A 282 4.82 -18.95 5.21
N LYS A 283 4.88 -19.62 6.37
CA LYS A 283 5.44 -19.03 7.59
C LYS A 283 6.88 -19.47 7.83
N LEU A 284 7.60 -18.65 8.58
CA LEU A 284 8.89 -19.01 9.16
C LEU A 284 8.70 -20.00 10.33
N GLU A 285 9.69 -20.87 10.54
CA GLU A 285 9.70 -21.81 11.66
C GLU A 285 10.47 -21.23 12.87
N ILE A 286 10.14 -19.98 13.23
CA ILE A 286 10.65 -19.27 14.40
C ILE A 286 9.50 -18.83 15.31
N GLU A 287 9.79 -18.53 16.57
CA GLU A 287 8.81 -18.08 17.54
C GLU A 287 8.12 -16.78 17.08
N GLY A 288 6.81 -16.71 17.26
CA GLY A 288 5.99 -15.53 16.90
C GLY A 288 5.67 -15.42 15.42
N ALA A 289 6.25 -16.23 14.53
CA ALA A 289 5.93 -16.17 13.11
C ALA A 289 4.50 -16.59 12.81
N THR A 290 3.90 -15.90 11.86
CA THR A 290 2.53 -16.11 11.40
C THR A 290 2.48 -16.35 9.89
N HIS A 291 1.29 -16.65 9.36
CA HIS A 291 1.00 -16.75 7.93
C HIS A 291 0.54 -15.41 7.32
N TYR A 292 0.70 -14.30 8.04
CA TYR A 292 0.09 -13.02 7.66
C TYR A 292 1.15 -11.93 7.61
N SER A 293 1.08 -11.11 6.58
CA SER A 293 2.00 -10.00 6.37
C SER A 293 1.35 -8.89 5.56
N ASN A 294 2.08 -7.81 5.37
CA ASN A 294 1.67 -6.66 4.56
C ASN A 294 2.76 -6.31 3.55
N LEU A 295 2.37 -5.93 2.36
CA LEU A 295 3.25 -5.31 1.35
C LEU A 295 2.49 -4.18 0.66
N GLY A 296 2.95 -2.94 0.81
CA GLY A 296 2.24 -1.76 0.31
C GLY A 296 1.13 -1.31 1.25
N GLY A 297 0.07 -0.77 0.69
CA GLY A 297 -0.94 0.00 1.37
C GLY A 297 -0.58 1.48 1.38
N SER A 298 -1.60 2.35 1.36
CA SER A 298 -1.41 3.79 1.29
C SER A 298 -2.50 4.56 2.02
N SER A 299 -2.24 5.83 2.26
CA SER A 299 -3.17 6.74 2.93
C SER A 299 -3.11 8.13 2.31
N TRP A 300 -4.20 8.88 2.41
CA TRP A 300 -4.30 10.25 1.91
C TRP A 300 -3.88 11.25 2.99
N TYR A 301 -3.00 12.17 2.63
CA TYR A 301 -2.51 13.21 3.52
C TYR A 301 -2.90 14.58 2.96
N VAL A 302 -3.37 15.49 3.82
CA VAL A 302 -3.70 16.86 3.46
C VAL A 302 -2.56 17.77 3.84
N LEU A 303 -2.08 18.61 2.90
CA LEU A 303 -1.02 19.56 3.22
C LEU A 303 -1.55 20.72 4.08
N SER A 304 -0.82 21.07 5.14
CA SER A 304 -1.16 22.19 6.03
C SER A 304 -1.24 23.53 5.31
N ALA A 305 -0.42 23.72 4.28
CA ALA A 305 -0.36 24.94 3.48
C ALA A 305 -1.51 25.06 2.45
N SER A 306 -2.33 24.02 2.28
CA SER A 306 -3.49 24.06 1.37
C SER A 306 -4.48 25.14 1.78
N ALA A 307 -4.87 25.97 0.81
CA ALA A 307 -5.96 26.95 1.01
C ALA A 307 -7.34 26.28 1.08
N ALA A 308 -7.47 25.07 0.51
CA ALA A 308 -8.70 24.26 0.49
C ALA A 308 -8.69 23.16 1.57
N LYS A 309 -7.82 23.27 2.58
CA LYS A 309 -7.57 22.23 3.59
C LYS A 309 -8.83 21.68 4.25
N ASP A 310 -9.73 22.56 4.72
CA ASP A 310 -10.95 22.13 5.41
C ASP A 310 -11.88 21.36 4.47
N GLU A 311 -12.04 21.80 3.21
CA GLU A 311 -12.84 21.12 2.20
C GLU A 311 -12.19 19.77 1.80
N ALA A 312 -10.87 19.73 1.71
CA ALA A 312 -10.13 18.49 1.45
C ALA A 312 -10.35 17.45 2.56
N ILE A 313 -10.31 17.88 3.83
CA ILE A 313 -10.57 17.00 4.98
C ILE A 313 -12.03 16.53 4.99
N ASP A 314 -12.99 17.43 4.74
CA ASP A 314 -14.42 17.08 4.70
C ASP A 314 -14.72 16.10 3.56
N PHE A 315 -14.15 16.30 2.38
CA PHE A 315 -14.23 15.37 1.25
C PHE A 315 -13.69 13.97 1.62
N LEU A 316 -12.49 13.90 2.16
CA LEU A 316 -11.90 12.62 2.56
C LEU A 316 -12.72 11.95 3.67
N ASN A 317 -13.21 12.72 4.64
CA ASN A 317 -14.00 12.19 5.74
C ASN A 317 -15.36 11.65 5.28
N GLU A 318 -16.04 12.35 4.36
CA GLU A 318 -17.33 11.89 3.86
C GLU A 318 -17.21 10.60 3.05
N ILE A 319 -16.22 10.51 2.16
CA ILE A 319 -16.07 9.36 1.27
C ILE A 319 -15.30 8.21 1.92
N TYR A 320 -14.12 8.47 2.50
CA TYR A 320 -13.26 7.38 2.99
C TYR A 320 -13.53 6.96 4.44
N ALA A 321 -14.15 7.81 5.27
CA ALA A 321 -14.46 7.43 6.64
C ALA A 321 -15.92 6.99 6.85
N LYS A 322 -16.84 7.30 5.94
CA LYS A 322 -18.28 7.10 6.17
C LYS A 322 -18.99 6.33 5.05
N ASP A 323 -18.52 6.40 3.81
CA ASP A 323 -19.22 5.78 2.69
C ASP A 323 -18.82 4.32 2.51
N VAL A 324 -19.59 3.42 3.13
CA VAL A 324 -19.41 1.96 3.03
C VAL A 324 -19.68 1.47 1.60
N ASP A 325 -20.64 2.05 0.89
CA ASP A 325 -21.00 1.64 -0.46
C ASP A 325 -19.88 1.96 -1.46
N PHE A 326 -19.18 3.08 -1.24
CA PHE A 326 -17.97 3.40 -2.00
C PHE A 326 -16.92 2.29 -1.87
N TYR A 327 -16.65 1.80 -0.65
CA TYR A 327 -15.72 0.69 -0.47
C TYR A 327 -16.19 -0.63 -1.10
N GLN A 328 -17.50 -0.90 -1.09
CA GLN A 328 -18.04 -2.07 -1.81
C GLN A 328 -17.74 -1.99 -3.31
N LYS A 329 -17.93 -0.80 -3.86
CA LYS A 329 -17.71 -0.55 -5.28
C LYS A 329 -16.25 -0.69 -5.68
N ILE A 330 -15.33 -0.01 -4.99
CA ILE A 330 -13.89 -0.05 -5.33
C ILE A 330 -13.28 -1.44 -5.10
N LEU A 331 -13.82 -2.23 -4.18
CA LEU A 331 -13.42 -3.62 -4.01
C LEU A 331 -13.73 -4.44 -5.26
N VAL A 332 -14.98 -4.37 -5.75
CA VAL A 332 -15.43 -5.13 -6.93
C VAL A 332 -14.70 -4.67 -8.18
N ASP A 333 -14.64 -3.35 -8.40
CA ASP A 333 -14.15 -2.76 -9.64
C ASP A 333 -12.62 -2.75 -9.73
N ARG A 334 -11.93 -2.64 -8.60
CA ARG A 334 -10.48 -2.42 -8.54
C ARG A 334 -9.71 -3.40 -7.66
N GLY A 335 -10.38 -4.20 -6.85
CA GLY A 335 -9.71 -5.06 -5.87
C GLY A 335 -9.11 -4.31 -4.68
N ALA A 336 -9.62 -3.11 -4.40
CA ALA A 336 -9.14 -2.29 -3.30
C ALA A 336 -9.71 -2.78 -1.97
N VAL A 337 -8.91 -3.48 -1.18
CA VAL A 337 -9.27 -3.85 0.20
C VAL A 337 -9.08 -2.64 1.10
N GLY A 338 -10.19 -2.02 1.48
CA GLY A 338 -10.19 -0.80 2.27
C GLY A 338 -9.78 -1.00 3.73
N SER A 339 -9.33 0.09 4.33
CA SER A 339 -8.94 0.12 5.75
C SER A 339 -10.12 0.34 6.68
N LEU A 340 -11.30 0.73 6.16
CA LEU A 340 -12.52 0.93 6.94
C LEU A 340 -13.15 -0.41 7.32
N LEU A 341 -13.22 -0.70 8.62
CA LEU A 341 -13.69 -1.99 9.15
C LEU A 341 -15.16 -2.28 8.80
N ALA A 342 -16.03 -1.27 8.87
CA ALA A 342 -17.45 -1.43 8.55
C ALA A 342 -17.68 -1.89 7.10
N ALA A 343 -16.80 -1.55 6.17
CA ALA A 343 -16.91 -1.97 4.78
C ALA A 343 -16.82 -3.50 4.61
N ARG A 344 -16.12 -4.19 5.51
CA ARG A 344 -15.91 -5.64 5.47
C ARG A 344 -17.18 -6.47 5.71
N GLU A 345 -18.20 -5.85 6.33
CA GLU A 345 -19.49 -6.50 6.58
C GLU A 345 -20.41 -6.47 5.36
N GLY A 346 -20.05 -5.72 4.32
CA GLY A 346 -20.84 -5.58 3.10
C GLY A 346 -20.83 -6.80 2.21
N GLU A 347 -21.80 -6.89 1.32
CA GLU A 347 -22.03 -8.05 0.44
C GLU A 347 -20.89 -8.27 -0.56
N ALA A 348 -20.17 -7.23 -0.99
CA ALA A 348 -19.05 -7.38 -1.91
C ALA A 348 -17.92 -8.22 -1.29
N TYR A 349 -17.66 -8.06 0.01
CA TYR A 349 -16.66 -8.88 0.71
C TYR A 349 -17.06 -10.35 0.83
N LYS A 350 -18.35 -10.64 0.94
CA LYS A 350 -18.90 -12.00 1.08
C LYS A 350 -19.14 -12.69 -0.26
N SER A 351 -19.05 -11.93 -1.35
CA SER A 351 -19.34 -12.46 -2.68
C SER A 351 -18.29 -13.46 -3.14
N SER A 352 -18.77 -14.50 -3.83
CA SER A 352 -17.92 -15.46 -4.51
C SER A 352 -17.26 -14.82 -5.73
N ASP A 353 -15.97 -15.06 -5.94
CA ASP A 353 -15.27 -14.59 -7.14
C ASP A 353 -15.12 -15.75 -8.16
N PRO A 354 -15.80 -15.68 -9.32
CA PRO A 354 -15.72 -16.75 -10.34
C PRO A 354 -14.31 -16.99 -10.86
N PHE A 355 -13.46 -15.95 -10.90
CA PHE A 355 -12.09 -16.09 -11.36
C PHE A 355 -11.27 -17.00 -10.44
N PHE A 356 -11.59 -17.01 -9.15
CA PHE A 356 -10.98 -17.90 -8.16
C PHE A 356 -11.78 -19.18 -7.91
N GLY A 357 -12.66 -19.55 -8.85
CA GLY A 357 -13.46 -20.78 -8.76
C GLY A 357 -14.61 -20.67 -7.75
N GLY A 358 -15.09 -19.48 -7.47
CA GLY A 358 -16.19 -19.22 -6.53
C GLY A 358 -15.77 -19.05 -5.09
N GLU A 359 -14.48 -18.93 -4.81
CA GLU A 359 -13.98 -18.64 -3.46
C GLU A 359 -14.30 -17.19 -3.04
N PRO A 360 -14.68 -16.92 -1.76
CA PRO A 360 -14.92 -15.57 -1.26
C PRO A 360 -13.58 -14.92 -0.85
N ILE A 361 -12.74 -14.62 -1.84
CA ILE A 361 -11.35 -14.17 -1.60
C ILE A 361 -11.27 -12.87 -0.80
N TRP A 362 -12.22 -11.97 -0.97
CA TRP A 362 -12.23 -10.67 -0.29
C TRP A 362 -12.46 -10.82 1.22
N GLN A 363 -13.39 -11.69 1.61
CA GLN A 363 -13.59 -12.03 3.02
C GLN A 363 -12.34 -12.66 3.61
N THR A 364 -11.72 -13.57 2.86
CA THR A 364 -10.48 -14.24 3.26
C THR A 364 -9.34 -13.24 3.51
N PHE A 365 -9.11 -12.29 2.58
CA PHE A 365 -8.11 -11.24 2.78
C PHE A 365 -8.44 -10.30 3.95
N SER A 366 -9.71 -9.97 4.13
CA SER A 366 -10.17 -9.17 5.27
C SER A 366 -9.87 -9.85 6.61
N ASP A 367 -10.09 -11.17 6.70
CA ASP A 367 -9.79 -11.97 7.88
C ASP A 367 -8.29 -12.05 8.16
N TRP A 368 -7.47 -12.14 7.11
CA TRP A 368 -6.01 -12.13 7.24
C TRP A 368 -5.47 -10.78 7.69
N LEU A 369 -6.03 -9.70 7.19
CA LEU A 369 -5.61 -8.34 7.52
C LEU A 369 -5.63 -8.07 9.03
N SER A 370 -6.62 -8.61 9.75
CA SER A 370 -6.74 -8.46 11.19
C SER A 370 -5.62 -9.17 11.99
N LYS A 371 -4.86 -10.04 11.33
CA LYS A 371 -3.80 -10.89 11.92
C LYS A 371 -2.39 -10.47 11.51
N VAL A 372 -2.27 -9.44 10.67
CA VAL A 372 -0.96 -8.91 10.25
C VAL A 372 -0.22 -8.34 11.46
N PRO A 373 1.01 -8.77 11.73
CA PRO A 373 1.82 -8.20 12.80
C PRO A 373 2.12 -6.72 12.55
N SER A 374 1.91 -5.91 13.58
CA SER A 374 2.33 -4.50 13.55
C SER A 374 3.83 -4.40 13.72
N VAL A 375 4.47 -3.56 12.91
CA VAL A 375 5.90 -3.24 12.98
C VAL A 375 6.09 -1.74 12.91
N ASN A 376 7.23 -1.25 13.41
CA ASN A 376 7.62 0.14 13.22
C ASN A 376 8.42 0.24 11.91
N TYR A 377 7.86 0.90 10.91
CA TYR A 377 8.56 1.08 9.64
C TYR A 377 9.75 2.05 9.73
N GLY A 378 9.81 2.90 10.76
CA GLY A 378 10.87 3.89 10.91
C GLY A 378 10.85 4.98 9.82
N THR A 379 11.86 5.82 9.83
CA THR A 379 11.97 6.96 8.91
C THR A 379 12.78 6.66 7.64
N PHE A 380 13.60 5.61 7.65
CA PHE A 380 14.54 5.30 6.57
C PHE A 380 14.28 3.93 5.94
N THR A 381 13.04 3.43 5.99
CA THR A 381 12.71 2.10 5.44
C THR A 381 13.11 1.96 3.97
N ASN A 382 12.82 2.94 3.13
CA ASN A 382 13.12 2.85 1.70
C ASN A 382 14.62 2.83 1.41
N GLU A 383 15.39 3.58 2.19
CA GLU A 383 16.85 3.63 2.09
C GLU A 383 17.46 2.29 2.51
N VAL A 384 17.04 1.77 3.67
CA VAL A 384 17.53 0.47 4.17
C VAL A 384 17.08 -0.68 3.27
N ASP A 385 15.84 -0.64 2.77
CA ASP A 385 15.32 -1.63 1.81
C ASP A 385 16.17 -1.70 0.53
N SER A 386 16.60 -0.52 0.05
CA SER A 386 17.50 -0.44 -1.11
C SER A 386 18.88 -1.08 -0.83
N VAL A 387 19.38 -0.96 0.39
CA VAL A 387 20.62 -1.64 0.81
C VAL A 387 20.42 -3.16 0.87
N VAL A 388 19.31 -3.62 1.44
CA VAL A 388 18.97 -5.06 1.47
C VAL A 388 18.87 -5.62 0.05
N ALA A 389 18.16 -4.92 -0.85
CA ALA A 389 18.02 -5.30 -2.25
C ALA A 389 19.37 -5.37 -2.99
N ALA A 390 20.32 -4.51 -2.63
CA ALA A 390 21.65 -4.50 -3.24
C ALA A 390 22.53 -5.69 -2.78
N HIS A 391 22.38 -6.12 -1.53
CA HIS A 391 23.24 -7.18 -0.96
C HIS A 391 22.64 -8.58 -1.05
N GLN A 392 21.31 -8.74 -1.08
CA GLN A 392 20.69 -10.07 -1.13
C GLN A 392 21.08 -10.94 -2.35
N PRO A 393 21.45 -10.40 -3.53
CA PRO A 393 21.97 -11.24 -4.64
C PRO A 393 23.25 -11.99 -4.31
N GLU A 394 24.04 -11.54 -3.32
CA GLU A 394 25.28 -12.18 -2.89
C GLU A 394 25.04 -13.57 -2.31
N LEU A 395 23.84 -13.81 -1.74
CA LEU A 395 23.40 -15.09 -1.20
C LEU A 395 23.43 -16.21 -2.25
N ALA A 396 23.13 -15.90 -3.52
CA ALA A 396 23.19 -16.85 -4.63
C ALA A 396 24.61 -17.30 -4.95
N ASN A 397 25.60 -16.48 -4.61
CA ASN A 397 27.02 -16.72 -4.89
C ASN A 397 27.76 -17.43 -3.74
N GLY A 398 27.02 -17.79 -2.67
CA GLY A 398 27.57 -18.53 -1.52
C GLY A 398 28.08 -17.64 -0.38
N THR A 399 27.86 -16.33 -0.41
CA THR A 399 28.08 -15.46 0.75
C THR A 399 27.16 -15.91 1.89
N SER A 400 27.68 -15.98 3.10
CA SER A 400 26.88 -16.39 4.25
C SER A 400 25.82 -15.33 4.59
N VAL A 401 24.69 -15.75 5.15
CA VAL A 401 23.64 -14.81 5.59
C VAL A 401 24.19 -13.84 6.64
N ASP A 402 25.07 -14.27 7.52
CA ASP A 402 25.66 -13.40 8.55
C ASP A 402 26.60 -12.34 7.93
N ASP A 403 27.37 -12.68 6.88
CA ASP A 403 28.21 -11.71 6.18
C ASP A 403 27.34 -10.69 5.40
N VAL A 404 26.24 -11.13 4.79
CA VAL A 404 25.28 -10.24 4.10
C VAL A 404 24.62 -9.30 5.11
N ILE A 405 24.17 -9.80 6.26
CA ILE A 405 23.60 -8.96 7.33
C ILE A 405 24.59 -7.90 7.79
N LYS A 406 25.84 -8.30 8.00
CA LYS A 406 26.89 -7.37 8.40
C LYS A 406 27.11 -6.26 7.36
N ALA A 407 27.18 -6.62 6.08
CA ALA A 407 27.33 -5.64 5.01
C ALA A 407 26.13 -4.67 4.92
N ILE A 408 24.90 -5.21 5.09
CA ILE A 408 23.68 -4.40 5.17
C ILE A 408 23.76 -3.45 6.37
N ASP A 409 24.12 -3.93 7.56
CA ASP A 409 24.20 -3.12 8.77
C ASP A 409 25.21 -1.98 8.63
N GLU A 410 26.45 -2.29 8.19
CA GLU A 410 27.50 -1.30 7.95
C GLU A 410 27.07 -0.21 6.98
N GLN A 411 26.38 -0.55 5.89
CA GLN A 411 25.92 0.44 4.93
C GLN A 411 24.70 1.21 5.43
N ALA A 412 23.71 0.54 6.05
CA ALA A 412 22.51 1.17 6.57
C ALA A 412 22.82 2.19 7.67
N GLN A 413 23.78 1.89 8.56
CA GLN A 413 24.23 2.84 9.60
C GLN A 413 24.72 4.17 9.01
N THR A 414 25.27 4.20 7.80
CA THR A 414 25.70 5.44 7.15
C THR A 414 24.55 6.29 6.62
N LEU A 415 23.37 5.69 6.44
CA LEU A 415 22.19 6.36 5.88
C LEU A 415 21.26 6.92 6.95
N VAL A 416 21.30 6.37 8.17
CA VAL A 416 20.40 6.74 9.28
C VAL A 416 21.02 7.66 10.31
N GLN A 417 22.19 8.25 10.00
CA GLN A 417 22.93 9.19 10.87
C GLN A 417 22.41 10.60 10.77
#